data_9c768609ff99476905ec2edb20acc316
#
_entry.id   9c768609ff99476905ec2edb20acc316
#
_cell.length_a   1.000
_cell.length_b   1.000
_cell.length_c   1.000
_cell.angle_alpha   90.00
_cell.angle_beta   90.00
_cell.angle_gamma   90.00
#
_symmetry.space_group_name_H-M   'P 1'
#
loop_
_entity.id
_entity.type
_entity.pdbx_description
1 polymer ?
#
loop_
_entity_poly.entity_id
_entity_poly.type
_entity_poly.pdbx_seq_one_letter_code
_entity_poly.pdbx_strand_id
1 'polypeptide(L)'
;MRISSTIVFDLDGTLVDTAPDLIHALNHILQREGLRPVPLASARKMIGHGARKLLERGLEAEGRFASTEDIERLTVDFIDFYAENIAVESRPFDGLEAALDELAGRGCQFAVCTNKLEWLSKRLLDQLGLSARFAAICGADTFGVAKPDPAILRQTIARAGGELGAAIMVGDAGTDVGAARRAGVPVIGCTFGYTDVPIAELNPDHLIDHMRELPAAVAALGPSLKVG
;
A
#
# COMPACT_ATOMS: atom_id res chain seq x y z
N MET A 1 -28.33 -6.23 12.62
CA MET A 1 -26.89 -5.89 12.62
C MET A 1 -26.66 -4.92 11.48
N ARG A 2 -26.12 -3.74 11.74
CA ARG A 2 -25.65 -2.85 10.65
C ARG A 2 -24.44 -3.52 10.04
N ILE A 3 -24.46 -3.75 8.72
CA ILE A 3 -23.27 -4.20 8.00
C ILE A 3 -22.30 -3.02 8.01
N SER A 4 -21.21 -3.14 8.75
CA SER A 4 -20.15 -2.14 8.79
C SER A 4 -19.36 -2.22 7.48
N SER A 5 -19.21 -1.14 6.75
CA SER A 5 -18.35 -1.11 5.57
C SER A 5 -16.89 -1.31 5.96
N THR A 6 -16.19 -2.18 5.23
CA THR A 6 -14.76 -2.41 5.42
C THR A 6 -13.97 -1.66 4.35
N ILE A 7 -13.20 -0.66 4.77
CA ILE A 7 -12.32 0.06 3.86
C ILE A 7 -10.93 -0.58 3.96
N VAL A 8 -10.48 -1.14 2.85
CA VAL A 8 -9.18 -1.80 2.76
C VAL A 8 -8.21 -0.90 2.03
N PHE A 9 -7.08 -0.62 2.63
CA PHE A 9 -6.06 0.28 2.10
C PHE A 9 -4.81 -0.47 1.65
N ASP A 10 -4.20 -0.02 0.57
CA ASP A 10 -2.76 -0.22 0.42
C ASP A 10 -2.00 0.65 1.43
N LEU A 11 -0.71 0.39 1.58
CA LEU A 11 0.14 1.06 2.55
C LEU A 11 1.05 2.11 1.88
N ASP A 12 2.01 1.63 1.09
CA ASP A 12 3.04 2.47 0.45
C ASP A 12 2.44 3.28 -0.70
N GLY A 13 2.43 4.60 -0.61
CA GLY A 13 1.83 5.48 -1.63
C GLY A 13 0.33 5.73 -1.45
N THR A 14 -0.30 5.06 -0.50
CA THR A 14 -1.72 5.24 -0.20
C THR A 14 -1.95 5.78 1.20
N LEU A 15 -1.61 5.02 2.26
CA LEU A 15 -1.70 5.50 3.66
C LEU A 15 -0.51 6.38 4.03
N VAL A 16 0.68 5.99 3.57
CA VAL A 16 1.96 6.58 4.01
C VAL A 16 2.82 6.90 2.79
N ASP A 17 3.40 8.11 2.78
CA ASP A 17 4.52 8.45 1.89
C ASP A 17 5.79 7.78 2.44
N THR A 18 6.07 6.57 1.98
CA THR A 18 7.22 5.75 2.38
C THR A 18 8.39 5.85 1.40
N ALA A 19 8.22 6.55 0.29
CA ALA A 19 9.23 6.62 -0.75
C ALA A 19 10.59 7.13 -0.25
N PRO A 20 10.68 8.14 0.62
CA PRO A 20 11.97 8.61 1.11
C PRO A 20 12.80 7.48 1.75
N ASP A 21 12.24 6.74 2.70
CA ASP A 21 12.96 5.69 3.43
C ASP A 21 13.22 4.44 2.57
N LEU A 22 12.27 4.07 1.69
CA LEU A 22 12.46 2.96 0.74
C LEU A 22 13.60 3.25 -0.24
N ILE A 23 13.67 4.48 -0.77
CA ILE A 23 14.71 4.86 -1.72
C ILE A 23 16.05 5.08 -1.00
N HIS A 24 16.05 5.54 0.24
CA HIS A 24 17.25 5.57 1.06
C HIS A 24 17.83 4.15 1.22
N ALA A 25 16.99 3.17 1.57
CA ALA A 25 17.42 1.78 1.69
C ALA A 25 17.92 1.20 0.34
N LEU A 26 17.21 1.46 -0.77
CA LEU A 26 17.68 1.08 -2.11
C LEU A 26 19.07 1.65 -2.39
N ASN A 27 19.25 2.95 -2.19
CA ASN A 27 20.50 3.64 -2.46
C ASN A 27 21.63 3.17 -1.56
N HIS A 28 21.36 2.80 -0.30
CA HIS A 28 22.33 2.16 0.56
C HIS A 28 22.87 0.86 -0.05
N ILE A 29 21.99 0.00 -0.56
CA ILE A 29 22.40 -1.25 -1.21
C ILE A 29 23.17 -0.99 -2.50
N LEU A 30 22.67 -0.08 -3.36
CA LEU A 30 23.35 0.27 -4.62
C LEU A 30 24.79 0.78 -4.37
N GLN A 31 24.98 1.66 -3.38
CA GLN A 31 26.30 2.18 -3.04
C GLN A 31 27.24 1.10 -2.50
N ARG A 32 26.75 0.17 -1.67
CA ARG A 32 27.54 -0.99 -1.22
C ARG A 32 28.01 -1.87 -2.38
N GLU A 33 27.21 -1.96 -3.44
CA GLU A 33 27.52 -2.71 -4.67
C GLU A 33 28.36 -1.86 -5.67
N GLY A 34 28.81 -0.65 -5.28
CA GLY A 34 29.64 0.24 -6.12
C GLY A 34 28.86 0.93 -7.24
N LEU A 35 27.53 1.02 -7.13
CA LEU A 35 26.64 1.65 -8.09
C LEU A 35 26.23 3.06 -7.65
N ARG A 36 25.75 3.87 -8.59
CA ARG A 36 25.26 5.22 -8.31
C ARG A 36 23.88 5.18 -7.64
N PRO A 37 23.59 6.14 -6.75
CA PRO A 37 22.26 6.26 -6.18
C PRO A 37 21.24 6.70 -7.22
N VAL A 38 20.03 6.16 -7.13
CA VAL A 38 18.89 6.55 -7.97
C VAL A 38 18.21 7.77 -7.34
N PRO A 39 17.93 8.84 -8.11
CA PRO A 39 17.20 9.99 -7.59
C PRO A 39 15.78 9.64 -7.12
N LEU A 40 15.33 10.22 -6.00
CA LEU A 40 14.01 9.97 -5.41
C LEU A 40 12.86 10.10 -6.42
N ALA A 41 12.89 11.16 -7.24
CA ALA A 41 11.84 11.42 -8.22
C ALA A 41 11.68 10.30 -9.25
N SER A 42 12.80 9.69 -9.70
CA SER A 42 12.79 8.58 -10.66
C SER A 42 12.40 7.26 -9.97
N ALA A 43 12.87 7.07 -8.74
CA ALA A 43 12.72 5.83 -8.00
C ALA A 43 11.30 5.63 -7.42
N ARG A 44 10.53 6.72 -7.20
CA ARG A 44 9.12 6.61 -6.77
C ARG A 44 8.30 5.67 -7.64
N LYS A 45 8.49 5.70 -8.96
CA LYS A 45 7.80 4.83 -9.93
C LYS A 45 8.23 3.35 -9.86
N MET A 46 9.28 3.03 -9.11
CA MET A 46 9.77 1.66 -8.93
C MET A 46 9.05 0.93 -7.78
N ILE A 47 8.35 1.68 -6.90
CA ILE A 47 7.66 1.16 -5.72
C ILE A 47 6.32 0.49 -6.12
N GLY A 48 5.75 -0.34 -5.23
CA GLY A 48 4.43 -0.95 -5.38
C GLY A 48 4.43 -2.46 -5.67
N HIS A 49 5.59 -3.05 -5.97
CA HIS A 49 5.73 -4.48 -6.29
C HIS A 49 6.59 -5.28 -5.28
N GLY A 50 6.85 -4.70 -4.10
CA GLY A 50 7.67 -5.30 -3.04
C GLY A 50 9.18 -5.06 -3.18
N ALA A 51 9.93 -5.40 -2.12
CA ALA A 51 11.36 -5.10 -1.97
C ALA A 51 12.23 -5.69 -3.08
N ARG A 52 12.02 -6.98 -3.42
CA ARG A 52 12.77 -7.66 -4.48
C ARG A 52 12.66 -6.91 -5.81
N LYS A 53 11.44 -6.52 -6.21
CA LYS A 53 11.22 -5.85 -7.50
C LYS A 53 11.80 -4.43 -7.50
N LEU A 54 11.74 -3.73 -6.36
CA LEU A 54 12.39 -2.43 -6.20
C LEU A 54 13.91 -2.54 -6.40
N LEU A 55 14.56 -3.55 -5.82
CA LEU A 55 15.99 -3.81 -6.01
C LEU A 55 16.33 -4.17 -7.46
N GLU A 56 15.57 -5.08 -8.10
CA GLU A 56 15.76 -5.44 -9.50
C GLU A 56 15.73 -4.18 -10.38
N ARG A 57 14.71 -3.34 -10.23
CA ARG A 57 14.56 -2.09 -10.99
C ARG A 57 15.70 -1.08 -10.70
N GLY A 58 16.15 -1.00 -9.45
CA GLY A 58 17.28 -0.14 -9.08
C GLY A 58 18.61 -0.59 -9.70
N LEU A 59 18.88 -1.89 -9.72
CA LEU A 59 20.06 -2.46 -10.36
C LEU A 59 20.00 -2.30 -11.90
N GLU A 60 18.83 -2.59 -12.49
CA GLU A 60 18.61 -2.42 -13.94
C GLU A 60 18.81 -0.97 -14.39
N ALA A 61 18.40 0.03 -13.58
CA ALA A 61 18.59 1.44 -13.88
C ALA A 61 20.07 1.84 -13.98
N GLU A 62 20.96 1.10 -13.30
CA GLU A 62 22.43 1.24 -13.38
C GLU A 62 23.08 0.24 -14.35
N GLY A 63 22.26 -0.45 -15.16
CA GLY A 63 22.75 -1.39 -16.19
C GLY A 63 23.28 -2.71 -15.63
N ARG A 64 22.96 -3.03 -14.38
CA ARG A 64 23.37 -4.28 -13.72
C ARG A 64 22.23 -5.29 -13.66
N PHE A 65 22.47 -6.47 -14.19
CA PHE A 65 21.59 -7.63 -14.05
C PHE A 65 22.21 -8.58 -13.04
N ALA A 66 21.53 -8.77 -11.93
CA ALA A 66 21.98 -9.65 -10.86
C ALA A 66 21.45 -11.07 -11.06
N SER A 67 22.19 -12.07 -10.56
CA SER A 67 21.73 -13.45 -10.49
C SER A 67 20.58 -13.58 -9.48
N THR A 68 19.83 -14.68 -9.53
CA THR A 68 18.77 -14.96 -8.55
C THR A 68 19.33 -15.00 -7.13
N GLU A 69 20.49 -15.62 -6.93
CA GLU A 69 21.17 -15.72 -5.64
C GLU A 69 21.59 -14.34 -5.10
N ASP A 70 22.16 -13.48 -5.97
CA ASP A 70 22.51 -12.10 -5.57
C ASP A 70 21.29 -11.30 -5.18
N ILE A 71 20.19 -11.39 -5.96
CA ILE A 71 18.95 -10.69 -5.63
C ILE A 71 18.36 -11.16 -4.29
N GLU A 72 18.41 -12.44 -3.99
CA GLU A 72 17.95 -12.96 -2.70
C GLU A 72 18.78 -12.39 -1.56
N ARG A 73 20.10 -12.44 -1.65
CA ARG A 73 21.02 -11.85 -0.67
C ARG A 73 20.77 -10.35 -0.49
N LEU A 74 20.73 -9.59 -1.58
CA LEU A 74 20.51 -8.14 -1.54
C LEU A 74 19.13 -7.76 -1.01
N THR A 75 18.13 -8.63 -1.23
CA THR A 75 16.78 -8.41 -0.69
C THR A 75 16.78 -8.54 0.84
N VAL A 76 17.52 -9.49 1.40
CA VAL A 76 17.68 -9.62 2.86
C VAL A 76 18.37 -8.37 3.41
N ASP A 77 19.51 -7.98 2.84
CA ASP A 77 20.26 -6.79 3.28
C ASP A 77 19.40 -5.52 3.20
N PHE A 78 18.61 -5.37 2.13
CA PHE A 78 17.67 -4.26 1.98
C PHE A 78 16.59 -4.24 3.07
N ILE A 79 15.97 -5.39 3.33
CA ILE A 79 14.92 -5.52 4.34
C ILE A 79 15.45 -5.18 5.73
N ASP A 80 16.63 -5.67 6.08
CA ASP A 80 17.26 -5.42 7.37
C ASP A 80 17.56 -3.93 7.55
N PHE A 81 18.21 -3.29 6.57
CA PHE A 81 18.49 -1.88 6.62
C PHE A 81 17.21 -1.02 6.64
N TYR A 82 16.23 -1.37 5.80
CA TYR A 82 14.95 -0.66 5.78
C TYR A 82 14.21 -0.79 7.13
N ALA A 83 14.22 -1.97 7.74
CA ALA A 83 13.58 -2.18 9.03
C ALA A 83 14.15 -1.31 10.15
N GLU A 84 15.45 -1.04 10.11
CA GLU A 84 16.12 -0.14 11.06
C GLU A 84 15.77 1.34 10.83
N ASN A 85 15.43 1.71 9.58
CA ASN A 85 15.19 3.08 9.15
C ASN A 85 13.74 3.30 8.63
N ILE A 86 12.77 2.55 9.12
CA ILE A 86 11.45 2.34 8.48
C ILE A 86 10.53 3.59 8.51
N ALA A 87 10.77 4.52 9.45
CA ALA A 87 9.94 5.73 9.63
C ALA A 87 10.77 6.96 9.97
N VAL A 88 11.96 7.11 9.37
CA VAL A 88 12.81 8.29 9.55
C VAL A 88 12.19 9.50 8.85
N GLU A 89 11.79 9.34 7.59
CA GLU A 89 11.14 10.38 6.78
C GLU A 89 9.72 10.00 6.34
N SER A 90 9.31 8.74 6.51
CA SER A 90 7.96 8.30 6.18
C SER A 90 6.91 9.01 7.03
N ARG A 91 5.85 9.49 6.38
CA ARG A 91 4.75 10.21 7.06
C ARG A 91 3.41 9.78 6.47
N PRO A 92 2.32 9.73 7.29
CA PRO A 92 0.97 9.60 6.76
C PRO A 92 0.68 10.70 5.74
N PHE A 93 -0.07 10.39 4.68
CA PHE A 93 -0.53 11.44 3.77
C PHE A 93 -1.44 12.44 4.49
N ASP A 94 -1.32 13.71 4.10
CA ASP A 94 -2.10 14.79 4.71
C ASP A 94 -3.60 14.52 4.64
N GLY A 95 -4.30 14.76 5.77
CA GLY A 95 -5.73 14.53 5.91
C GLY A 95 -6.13 13.07 6.20
N LEU A 96 -5.19 12.11 6.23
CA LEU A 96 -5.51 10.70 6.49
C LEU A 96 -6.22 10.49 7.83
N GLU A 97 -5.65 10.99 8.93
CA GLU A 97 -6.20 10.74 10.27
C GLU A 97 -7.61 11.30 10.40
N ALA A 98 -7.85 12.52 9.90
CA ALA A 98 -9.18 13.13 9.91
C ALA A 98 -10.19 12.33 9.06
N ALA A 99 -9.77 11.79 7.91
CA ALA A 99 -10.62 10.94 7.07
C ALA A 99 -10.97 9.62 7.77
N LEU A 100 -9.99 8.99 8.45
CA LEU A 100 -10.23 7.79 9.23
C LEU A 100 -11.17 8.06 10.42
N ASP A 101 -11.03 9.21 11.11
CA ASP A 101 -11.91 9.58 12.23
C ASP A 101 -13.35 9.75 11.76
N GLU A 102 -13.55 10.46 10.65
CA GLU A 102 -14.86 10.67 10.06
C GLU A 102 -15.51 9.35 9.62
N LEU A 103 -14.77 8.48 8.93
CA LEU A 103 -15.27 7.17 8.50
C LEU A 103 -15.55 6.24 9.68
N ALA A 104 -14.71 6.23 10.71
CA ALA A 104 -14.96 5.48 11.95
C ALA A 104 -16.24 5.95 12.64
N GLY A 105 -16.48 7.29 12.71
CA GLY A 105 -17.71 7.88 13.21
C GLY A 105 -18.96 7.45 12.43
N ARG A 106 -18.82 7.10 11.17
CA ARG A 106 -19.88 6.53 10.31
C ARG A 106 -20.03 5.00 10.47
N GLY A 107 -19.20 4.36 11.32
CA GLY A 107 -19.23 2.92 11.58
C GLY A 107 -18.42 2.10 10.58
N CYS A 108 -17.52 2.68 9.81
CA CYS A 108 -16.56 1.93 8.98
C CYS A 108 -15.47 1.31 9.84
N GLN A 109 -15.00 0.13 9.42
CA GLN A 109 -13.77 -0.48 9.91
C GLN A 109 -12.70 -0.46 8.83
N PHE A 110 -11.43 -0.58 9.23
CA PHE A 110 -10.30 -0.46 8.34
C PHE A 110 -9.43 -1.70 8.36
N ALA A 111 -8.83 -2.00 7.21
CA ALA A 111 -7.80 -3.03 7.08
C ALA A 111 -6.71 -2.58 6.10
N VAL A 112 -5.52 -3.19 6.21
CA VAL A 112 -4.40 -2.97 5.29
C VAL A 112 -4.18 -4.24 4.48
N CYS A 113 -4.05 -4.09 3.15
CA CYS A 113 -3.74 -5.13 2.18
C CYS A 113 -2.60 -4.65 1.28
N THR A 114 -1.36 -5.08 1.53
CA THR A 114 -0.17 -4.55 0.89
C THR A 114 0.75 -5.63 0.33
N ASN A 115 1.58 -5.25 -0.66
CA ASN A 115 2.67 -6.11 -1.16
C ASN A 115 3.96 -6.02 -0.31
N LYS A 116 3.95 -5.19 0.73
CA LYS A 116 4.98 -5.19 1.77
C LYS A 116 4.81 -6.41 2.69
N LEU A 117 5.87 -6.88 3.34
CA LEU A 117 5.80 -7.93 4.35
C LEU A 117 4.95 -7.49 5.56
N GLU A 118 4.17 -8.41 6.13
CA GLU A 118 3.24 -8.12 7.22
C GLU A 118 3.96 -7.49 8.42
N TRP A 119 5.09 -8.07 8.84
CA TRP A 119 5.82 -7.59 10.00
C TRP A 119 6.42 -6.18 9.80
N LEU A 120 6.90 -5.86 8.57
CA LEU A 120 7.35 -4.50 8.23
C LEU A 120 6.19 -3.52 8.22
N SER A 121 5.03 -3.93 7.70
CA SER A 121 3.82 -3.10 7.67
C SER A 121 3.35 -2.75 9.09
N LYS A 122 3.33 -3.74 9.98
CA LYS A 122 3.02 -3.52 11.40
C LYS A 122 4.03 -2.60 12.07
N ARG A 123 5.34 -2.85 11.88
CA ARG A 123 6.42 -2.04 12.44
C ARG A 123 6.32 -0.57 12.01
N LEU A 124 6.06 -0.31 10.72
CA LEU A 124 5.86 1.04 10.20
C LEU A 124 4.65 1.72 10.87
N LEU A 125 3.50 1.05 10.86
CA LEU A 125 2.28 1.61 11.41
C LEU A 125 2.35 1.79 12.93
N ASP A 126 3.08 0.92 13.65
CA ASP A 126 3.34 1.08 15.09
C ASP A 126 4.17 2.33 15.37
N GLN A 127 5.25 2.56 14.60
CA GLN A 127 6.08 3.76 14.75
C GLN A 127 5.35 5.05 14.40
N LEU A 128 4.37 4.99 13.50
CA LEU A 128 3.53 6.12 13.14
C LEU A 128 2.29 6.27 14.05
N GLY A 129 2.09 5.36 15.02
CA GLY A 129 0.94 5.40 15.94
C GLY A 129 -0.40 5.03 15.30
N LEU A 130 -0.39 4.35 14.15
CA LEU A 130 -1.58 4.07 13.35
C LEU A 130 -2.10 2.63 13.47
N SER A 131 -1.33 1.68 14.00
CA SER A 131 -1.70 0.25 14.01
C SER A 131 -3.06 -0.03 14.63
N ALA A 132 -3.40 0.64 15.73
CA ALA A 132 -4.66 0.45 16.43
C ALA A 132 -5.91 0.86 15.62
N ARG A 133 -5.73 1.55 14.49
CA ARG A 133 -6.82 1.96 13.60
C ARG A 133 -7.33 0.80 12.73
N PHE A 134 -6.53 -0.26 12.55
CA PHE A 134 -6.79 -1.34 11.59
C PHE A 134 -7.17 -2.64 12.27
N ALA A 135 -8.32 -3.21 11.90
CA ALA A 135 -8.78 -4.51 12.37
C ALA A 135 -7.92 -5.67 11.84
N ALA A 136 -7.28 -5.48 10.68
CA ALA A 136 -6.32 -6.42 10.10
C ALA A 136 -5.23 -5.66 9.32
N ILE A 137 -3.99 -6.17 9.41
CA ILE A 137 -2.84 -5.72 8.61
C ILE A 137 -2.27 -6.97 7.95
N CYS A 138 -2.38 -7.06 6.61
CA CYS A 138 -1.99 -8.23 5.83
C CYS A 138 -0.97 -7.82 4.76
N GLY A 139 0.17 -8.49 4.74
CA GLY A 139 1.24 -8.35 3.76
C GLY A 139 1.25 -9.48 2.74
N ALA A 140 2.18 -9.42 1.79
CA ALA A 140 2.34 -10.44 0.75
C ALA A 140 2.66 -11.85 1.30
N ASP A 141 3.24 -11.92 2.48
CA ASP A 141 3.62 -13.15 3.19
C ASP A 141 2.51 -13.70 4.09
N THR A 142 1.46 -12.93 4.38
CA THR A 142 0.38 -13.34 5.30
C THR A 142 -0.37 -14.58 4.82
N PHE A 143 -0.64 -14.67 3.52
CA PHE A 143 -1.42 -15.75 2.92
C PHE A 143 -0.66 -16.45 1.78
N GLY A 144 0.62 -16.10 1.57
CA GLY A 144 1.44 -16.63 0.48
C GLY A 144 1.03 -16.16 -0.91
N VAL A 145 0.23 -15.10 -1.01
CA VAL A 145 -0.20 -14.46 -2.26
C VAL A 145 -0.13 -12.95 -2.15
N ALA A 146 0.15 -12.28 -3.25
CA ALA A 146 0.31 -10.82 -3.32
C ALA A 146 -0.67 -10.20 -4.33
N LYS A 147 -0.97 -8.90 -4.19
CA LYS A 147 -1.70 -8.16 -5.24
C LYS A 147 -0.91 -8.22 -6.56
N PRO A 148 -1.55 -8.45 -7.71
CA PRO A 148 -2.97 -8.32 -8.00
C PRO A 148 -3.81 -9.61 -7.86
N ASP A 149 -3.36 -10.66 -7.15
CA ASP A 149 -4.20 -11.81 -6.86
C ASP A 149 -5.36 -11.38 -5.93
N PRO A 150 -6.64 -11.67 -6.31
CA PRO A 150 -7.78 -11.27 -5.50
C PRO A 150 -7.87 -12.00 -4.16
N ALA A 151 -7.18 -13.12 -4.00
CA ALA A 151 -7.23 -13.93 -2.79
C ALA A 151 -6.70 -13.17 -1.57
N ILE A 152 -5.63 -12.35 -1.74
CA ILE A 152 -5.10 -11.54 -0.64
C ILE A 152 -6.15 -10.54 -0.13
N LEU A 153 -6.86 -9.86 -1.03
CA LEU A 153 -7.89 -8.87 -0.67
C LEU A 153 -9.08 -9.53 0.02
N ARG A 154 -9.58 -10.64 -0.54
CA ARG A 154 -10.69 -11.40 0.06
C ARG A 154 -10.36 -11.90 1.46
N GLN A 155 -9.16 -12.43 1.66
CA GLN A 155 -8.71 -12.95 2.95
C GLN A 155 -8.46 -11.81 3.96
N THR A 156 -7.96 -10.65 3.49
CA THR A 156 -7.82 -9.45 4.34
C THR A 156 -9.18 -8.96 4.85
N ILE A 157 -10.19 -8.87 3.97
CA ILE A 157 -11.56 -8.49 4.35
C ILE A 157 -12.12 -9.48 5.38
N ALA A 158 -11.99 -10.77 5.13
CA ALA A 158 -12.47 -11.81 6.05
C ALA A 158 -11.73 -11.75 7.40
N ARG A 159 -10.40 -11.54 7.40
CA ARG A 159 -9.59 -11.40 8.62
C ARG A 159 -9.97 -10.17 9.44
N ALA A 160 -10.41 -9.10 8.80
CA ALA A 160 -10.96 -7.93 9.45
C ALA A 160 -12.39 -8.13 10.00
N GLY A 161 -13.02 -9.27 9.73
CA GLY A 161 -14.42 -9.53 10.09
C GLY A 161 -15.44 -8.86 9.16
N GLY A 162 -14.99 -8.40 7.98
CA GLY A 162 -15.81 -7.73 6.98
C GLY A 162 -16.49 -8.68 6.00
N GLU A 163 -17.42 -8.13 5.25
CA GLU A 163 -18.12 -8.82 4.15
C GLU A 163 -17.66 -8.25 2.80
N LEU A 164 -17.43 -9.13 1.81
CA LEU A 164 -16.94 -8.74 0.49
C LEU A 164 -17.87 -7.74 -0.20
N GLY A 165 -19.19 -7.94 -0.08
CA GLY A 165 -20.20 -7.06 -0.68
C GLY A 165 -20.35 -5.68 0.00
N ALA A 166 -19.67 -5.48 1.14
CA ALA A 166 -19.65 -4.23 1.88
C ALA A 166 -18.21 -3.68 2.02
N ALA A 167 -17.30 -4.08 1.14
CA ALA A 167 -15.90 -3.66 1.16
C ALA A 167 -15.59 -2.69 0.03
N ILE A 168 -14.61 -1.79 0.26
CA ILE A 168 -14.04 -0.88 -0.74
C ILE A 168 -12.53 -0.96 -0.63
N MET A 169 -11.82 -1.08 -1.76
CA MET A 169 -10.35 -0.96 -1.83
C MET A 169 -9.95 0.47 -2.08
N VAL A 170 -8.90 0.94 -1.41
CA VAL A 170 -8.25 2.23 -1.64
C VAL A 170 -6.78 1.96 -1.97
N GLY A 171 -6.30 2.44 -3.10
CA GLY A 171 -4.93 2.18 -3.54
C GLY A 171 -4.48 3.13 -4.63
N ASP A 172 -3.19 3.11 -4.94
CA ASP A 172 -2.57 4.02 -5.91
C ASP A 172 -1.97 3.30 -7.13
N ALA A 173 -1.96 1.96 -7.14
CA ALA A 173 -1.25 1.19 -8.15
C ALA A 173 -2.16 0.21 -8.94
N GLY A 174 -1.66 -0.25 -10.09
CA GLY A 174 -2.34 -1.26 -10.90
C GLY A 174 -2.57 -2.60 -10.19
N THR A 175 -1.74 -2.91 -9.20
CA THR A 175 -1.92 -4.09 -8.34
C THR A 175 -3.17 -4.00 -7.49
N ASP A 176 -3.54 -2.81 -7.01
CA ASP A 176 -4.74 -2.55 -6.22
C ASP A 176 -6.00 -2.67 -7.05
N VAL A 177 -6.01 -1.95 -8.18
CA VAL A 177 -7.13 -1.99 -9.15
C VAL A 177 -7.33 -3.42 -9.65
N GLY A 178 -6.23 -4.13 -9.95
CA GLY A 178 -6.28 -5.52 -10.40
C GLY A 178 -6.86 -6.49 -9.36
N ALA A 179 -6.44 -6.38 -8.10
CA ALA A 179 -6.95 -7.20 -7.01
C ALA A 179 -8.44 -6.92 -6.74
N ALA A 180 -8.81 -5.63 -6.66
CA ALA A 180 -10.17 -5.20 -6.40
C ALA A 180 -11.15 -5.68 -7.48
N ARG A 181 -10.84 -5.45 -8.75
CA ARG A 181 -11.68 -5.88 -9.88
C ARG A 181 -11.89 -7.39 -9.91
N ARG A 182 -10.81 -8.18 -9.76
CA ARG A 182 -10.90 -9.64 -9.73
C ARG A 182 -11.65 -10.17 -8.49
N ALA A 183 -11.61 -9.40 -7.40
CA ALA A 183 -12.38 -9.71 -6.19
C ALA A 183 -13.88 -9.31 -6.31
N GLY A 184 -14.24 -8.43 -7.24
CA GLY A 184 -15.56 -7.82 -7.34
C GLY A 184 -15.81 -6.73 -6.28
N VAL A 185 -14.75 -6.04 -5.85
CA VAL A 185 -14.77 -4.97 -4.84
C VAL A 185 -14.56 -3.64 -5.54
N PRO A 186 -15.37 -2.61 -5.27
CA PRO A 186 -15.13 -1.26 -5.76
C PRO A 186 -13.76 -0.72 -5.33
N VAL A 187 -13.13 0.11 -6.18
CA VAL A 187 -11.80 0.67 -5.91
C VAL A 187 -11.78 2.19 -6.07
N ILE A 188 -11.22 2.85 -5.04
CA ILE A 188 -10.88 4.28 -5.05
C ILE A 188 -9.40 4.40 -5.36
N GLY A 189 -9.06 5.10 -6.45
CA GLY A 189 -7.68 5.37 -6.86
C GLY A 189 -7.15 6.67 -6.26
N CYS A 190 -5.94 6.62 -5.67
CA CYS A 190 -5.23 7.78 -5.16
C CYS A 190 -4.27 8.32 -6.23
N THR A 191 -4.41 9.59 -6.64
CA THR A 191 -3.55 10.19 -7.68
C THR A 191 -2.19 10.65 -7.15
N PHE A 192 -2.05 10.79 -5.83
CA PHE A 192 -0.84 11.26 -5.15
C PHE A 192 0.20 10.16 -4.85
N GLY A 193 -0.09 8.90 -5.21
CA GLY A 193 0.77 7.75 -4.94
C GLY A 193 1.91 7.54 -5.95
N TYR A 194 2.40 6.30 -6.05
CA TYR A 194 3.65 5.93 -6.73
C TYR A 194 3.45 5.07 -7.99
N THR A 195 2.42 5.32 -8.74
CA THR A 195 2.14 4.50 -9.93
C THR A 195 3.12 4.78 -11.08
N ASP A 196 3.48 3.74 -11.82
CA ASP A 196 4.20 3.84 -13.11
C ASP A 196 3.26 4.19 -14.27
N VAL A 197 1.98 3.84 -14.15
CA VAL A 197 0.89 4.23 -15.06
C VAL A 197 -0.07 5.12 -14.28
N PRO A 198 -0.47 6.31 -14.80
CA PRO A 198 -1.44 7.16 -14.13
C PRO A 198 -2.67 6.37 -13.69
N ILE A 199 -3.03 6.43 -12.40
CA ILE A 199 -4.11 5.61 -11.83
C ILE A 199 -5.45 5.83 -12.55
N ALA A 200 -5.67 7.03 -13.10
CA ALA A 200 -6.85 7.37 -13.89
C ALA A 200 -6.98 6.51 -15.16
N GLU A 201 -5.87 6.12 -15.79
CA GLU A 201 -5.88 5.25 -16.98
C GLU A 201 -6.28 3.82 -16.66
N LEU A 202 -6.19 3.43 -15.41
CA LEU A 202 -6.63 2.14 -14.90
C LEU A 202 -8.14 2.10 -14.62
N ASN A 203 -8.86 3.21 -14.81
CA ASN A 203 -10.29 3.37 -14.62
C ASN A 203 -10.79 2.84 -13.27
N PRO A 204 -10.32 3.31 -12.12
CA PRO A 204 -10.91 2.96 -10.83
C PRO A 204 -12.36 3.47 -10.76
N ASP A 205 -13.16 2.97 -9.82
CA ASP A 205 -14.57 3.38 -9.68
C ASP A 205 -14.70 4.83 -9.18
N HIS A 206 -13.70 5.34 -8.48
CA HIS A 206 -13.59 6.74 -8.06
C HIS A 206 -12.12 7.15 -7.98
N LEU A 207 -11.84 8.45 -8.13
CA LEU A 207 -10.50 9.03 -7.94
C LEU A 207 -10.53 10.05 -6.81
N ILE A 208 -9.46 10.11 -6.05
CA ILE A 208 -9.20 11.16 -5.06
C ILE A 208 -7.81 11.76 -5.26
N ASP A 209 -7.71 13.08 -5.17
CA ASP A 209 -6.45 13.82 -5.24
C ASP A 209 -5.89 14.14 -3.85
N HIS A 210 -6.68 13.92 -2.80
CA HIS A 210 -6.32 14.18 -1.41
C HIS A 210 -7.14 13.30 -0.46
N MET A 211 -6.56 12.88 0.68
CA MET A 211 -7.24 12.02 1.66
C MET A 211 -8.51 12.65 2.26
N ARG A 212 -8.64 13.98 2.31
CA ARG A 212 -9.88 14.67 2.74
C ARG A 212 -11.10 14.35 1.89
N GLU A 213 -10.90 13.84 0.65
CA GLU A 213 -11.98 13.49 -0.27
C GLU A 213 -12.51 12.07 -0.03
N LEU A 214 -11.73 11.24 0.70
CA LEU A 214 -12.04 9.84 0.92
C LEU A 214 -13.42 9.60 1.54
N PRO A 215 -13.89 10.35 2.57
CA PRO A 215 -15.21 10.12 3.14
C PRO A 215 -16.37 10.33 2.16
N ALA A 216 -16.23 11.29 1.23
CA ALA A 216 -17.21 11.54 0.18
C ALA A 216 -17.16 10.44 -0.91
N ALA A 217 -15.96 10.01 -1.31
CA ALA A 217 -15.76 8.92 -2.26
C ALA A 217 -16.35 7.59 -1.75
N VAL A 218 -16.11 7.26 -0.48
CA VAL A 218 -16.69 6.07 0.18
C VAL A 218 -18.22 6.15 0.20
N ALA A 219 -18.79 7.33 0.48
CA ALA A 219 -20.25 7.52 0.47
C ALA A 219 -20.86 7.34 -0.93
N ALA A 220 -20.11 7.71 -1.99
CA ALA A 220 -20.55 7.55 -3.37
C ALA A 220 -20.58 6.08 -3.84
N LEU A 221 -19.67 5.24 -3.32
CA LEU A 221 -19.50 3.84 -3.74
C LEU A 221 -20.14 2.83 -2.75
N GLY A 222 -20.33 3.24 -1.51
CA GLY A 222 -20.87 2.35 -0.47
C GLY A 222 -22.31 1.95 -0.76
N PRO A 223 -22.74 0.74 -0.38
CA PRO A 223 -24.15 0.43 -0.31
C PRO A 223 -24.78 1.48 0.60
N SER A 224 -25.85 2.15 0.12
CA SER A 224 -26.50 3.28 0.78
C SER A 224 -26.46 3.13 2.31
N LEU A 225 -25.52 3.84 2.94
CA LEU A 225 -25.55 4.05 4.40
C LEU A 225 -26.84 4.84 4.66
N LYS A 226 -27.96 4.14 4.83
CA LYS A 226 -29.22 4.79 5.21
C LYS A 226 -28.96 5.47 6.53
N VAL A 227 -28.76 6.79 6.43
CA VAL A 227 -28.83 7.69 7.58
C VAL A 227 -30.20 7.45 8.21
N GLY A 228 -30.21 6.84 9.38
CA GLY A 228 -31.38 6.72 10.23
C GLY A 228 -31.30 7.69 11.38
#